data_43fba675e4cb0b901eae0c37213da04b
#
_entry.id   43fba675e4cb0b901eae0c37213da04b
#
_cell.length_a   1.000
_cell.length_b   1.000
_cell.length_c   1.000
_cell.angle_alpha   90.00
_cell.angle_beta   90.00
_cell.angle_gamma   90.00
#
_symmetry.space_group_name_H-M   'P 1'
#
loop_
_entity.id
_entity.type
_entity.pdbx_description
1 polymer ?
#
loop_
_entity_poly.entity_id
_entity_poly.type
_entity_poly.pdbx_seq_one_letter_code
_entity_poly.pdbx_strand_id
1 'polypeptide(L)'
;MRVVQKQKFPIEGTKRLLPAASNQARGLGEYCRDFLFNPQNILPETIELIERFHVDSVGCAISAIHHRANACTLLRHEAMQTRPEGTSSGGFCFGASTPVNTTKCVAANVSAVREWDSNGTNFGYDKKSGRMAGEFGHNDFYPVAIAAGREAGFDGNQTLRLMLLIDEIRGRLAEVFPLRRYAIDHVHHGAIACAAGYTAALGGTTADVESAIGLVVSQYVPFRALRAGHQLSDSKGASAAFAAETAVMAAQRALHGFRGPQDVFRNPLAIYRLNEPSNDGMSPFDLELGESGNVFAIHAIDRK
;
A
#
# COMPACT_ATOMS: atom_id res chain seq x y z
N MET A 1 -17.82 -7.45 32.96
CA MET A 1 -16.84 -7.35 31.85
C MET A 1 -16.24 -8.73 31.62
N ARG A 2 -16.64 -9.44 30.57
CA ARG A 2 -16.00 -10.71 30.19
C ARG A 2 -14.70 -10.38 29.48
N VAL A 3 -13.59 -10.73 30.08
CA VAL A 3 -12.28 -10.72 29.43
C VAL A 3 -12.37 -11.74 28.29
N VAL A 4 -12.43 -11.27 27.06
CA VAL A 4 -12.30 -12.13 25.89
C VAL A 4 -10.86 -12.63 25.89
N GLN A 5 -10.66 -13.89 26.29
CA GLN A 5 -9.37 -14.55 26.14
C GLN A 5 -8.97 -14.48 24.68
N LYS A 6 -7.82 -13.84 24.41
CA LYS A 6 -7.18 -13.87 23.10
C LYS A 6 -6.91 -15.34 22.75
N GLN A 7 -7.71 -15.95 21.91
CA GLN A 7 -7.34 -17.21 21.27
C GLN A 7 -6.08 -16.94 20.46
N LYS A 8 -4.93 -17.37 20.97
CA LYS A 8 -3.71 -17.44 20.19
C LYS A 8 -3.84 -18.64 19.28
N PHE A 9 -4.23 -18.43 18.05
CA PHE A 9 -4.08 -19.46 17.04
C PHE A 9 -2.59 -19.76 16.85
N PRO A 10 -2.20 -21.01 16.65
CA PRO A 10 -0.83 -21.33 16.33
C PRO A 10 -0.44 -20.58 15.04
N ILE A 11 0.78 -20.04 14.99
CA ILE A 11 1.30 -19.39 13.78
C ILE A 11 1.67 -20.51 12.81
N GLU A 12 0.91 -20.63 11.73
CA GLU A 12 1.11 -21.64 10.70
C GLU A 12 1.22 -20.97 9.34
N GLY A 13 2.29 -21.29 8.61
CA GLY A 13 2.48 -20.76 7.26
C GLY A 13 3.97 -20.61 6.90
N THR A 14 4.19 -20.27 5.65
CA THR A 14 5.52 -20.05 5.08
C THR A 14 5.79 -18.58 4.82
N LYS A 15 7.07 -18.22 4.81
CA LYS A 15 7.54 -16.88 4.48
C LYS A 15 8.62 -16.97 3.40
N ARG A 16 8.66 -15.96 2.56
CA ARG A 16 9.73 -15.73 1.59
C ARG A 16 10.69 -14.69 2.13
N LEU A 17 11.96 -15.05 2.18
CA LEU A 17 13.04 -14.12 2.52
C LEU A 17 13.58 -13.48 1.23
N LEU A 18 13.65 -12.16 1.20
CA LEU A 18 14.41 -11.36 0.25
C LEU A 18 15.63 -10.79 0.98
N PRO A 19 16.81 -11.39 0.83
CA PRO A 19 18.00 -10.99 1.56
C PRO A 19 18.47 -9.56 1.20
N ALA A 20 19.09 -8.87 2.14
CA ALA A 20 19.68 -7.55 1.96
C ALA A 20 20.71 -7.49 0.80
N ALA A 21 21.39 -8.59 0.53
CA ALA A 21 22.35 -8.73 -0.57
C ALA A 21 21.69 -8.94 -1.95
N SER A 22 20.36 -9.16 -1.99
CA SER A 22 19.63 -9.37 -3.25
C SER A 22 18.99 -8.10 -3.78
N ASN A 23 18.58 -8.14 -5.06
CA ASN A 23 17.71 -7.12 -5.62
C ASN A 23 16.27 -7.31 -5.11
N GLN A 24 15.97 -6.72 -3.96
CA GLN A 24 14.68 -6.89 -3.29
C GLN A 24 13.51 -6.30 -4.09
N ALA A 25 13.72 -5.23 -4.89
CA ALA A 25 12.67 -4.67 -5.74
C ALA A 25 12.23 -5.67 -6.82
N ARG A 26 13.18 -6.39 -7.41
CA ARG A 26 12.90 -7.50 -8.33
C ARG A 26 12.24 -8.67 -7.61
N GLY A 27 12.75 -9.04 -6.45
CA GLY A 27 12.16 -10.08 -5.59
C GLY A 27 10.72 -9.79 -5.20
N LEU A 28 10.38 -8.52 -4.93
CA LEU A 28 8.98 -8.08 -4.73
C LEU A 28 8.12 -8.31 -5.98
N GLY A 29 8.68 -8.08 -7.17
CA GLY A 29 7.97 -8.35 -8.42
C GLY A 29 7.65 -9.85 -8.60
N GLU A 30 8.60 -10.73 -8.29
CA GLU A 30 8.40 -12.18 -8.30
C GLU A 30 7.34 -12.58 -7.26
N TYR A 31 7.47 -12.08 -6.04
CA TYR A 31 6.53 -12.34 -4.96
C TYR A 31 5.10 -11.91 -5.31
N CYS A 32 4.89 -10.70 -5.83
CA CYS A 32 3.56 -10.20 -6.19
C CYS A 32 2.88 -11.09 -7.23
N ARG A 33 3.62 -11.49 -8.26
CA ARG A 33 3.09 -12.34 -9.33
C ARG A 33 2.73 -13.73 -8.81
N ASP A 34 3.63 -14.34 -8.04
CA ASP A 34 3.37 -15.64 -7.42
C ASP A 34 2.16 -15.58 -6.50
N PHE A 35 2.07 -14.56 -5.66
CA PHE A 35 0.98 -14.39 -4.70
C PHE A 35 -0.39 -14.23 -5.35
N LEU A 36 -0.48 -13.50 -6.46
CA LEU A 36 -1.75 -13.23 -7.14
C LEU A 36 -2.19 -14.38 -8.05
N PHE A 37 -1.27 -15.03 -8.75
CA PHE A 37 -1.62 -15.95 -9.83
C PHE A 37 -1.37 -17.42 -9.51
N ASN A 38 -0.56 -17.71 -8.48
CA ASN A 38 -0.37 -19.08 -8.02
C ASN A 38 -1.24 -19.32 -6.76
N PRO A 39 -1.95 -20.47 -6.68
CA PRO A 39 -2.76 -20.79 -5.51
C PRO A 39 -1.92 -20.76 -4.22
N GLN A 40 -2.33 -19.96 -3.27
CA GLN A 40 -1.75 -19.89 -1.95
C GLN A 40 -2.75 -20.43 -0.92
N ASN A 41 -2.26 -21.18 0.06
CA ASN A 41 -3.06 -21.59 1.20
C ASN A 41 -3.16 -20.43 2.22
N ILE A 42 -4.05 -19.49 1.94
CA ILE A 42 -4.37 -18.39 2.86
C ILE A 42 -5.53 -18.87 3.72
N LEU A 43 -5.37 -18.75 5.03
CA LEU A 43 -6.42 -19.19 5.95
C LEU A 43 -7.65 -18.28 5.87
N PRO A 44 -8.87 -18.84 6.01
CA PRO A 44 -10.12 -18.08 5.93
C PRO A 44 -10.14 -16.88 6.89
N GLU A 45 -9.63 -17.03 8.10
CA GLU A 45 -9.58 -15.95 9.09
C GLU A 45 -8.71 -14.76 8.64
N THR A 46 -7.72 -14.99 7.77
CA THR A 46 -6.92 -13.92 7.18
C THR A 46 -7.77 -13.10 6.20
N ILE A 47 -8.54 -13.77 5.36
CA ILE A 47 -9.45 -13.10 4.42
C ILE A 47 -10.59 -12.38 5.16
N GLU A 48 -11.20 -12.99 6.17
CA GLU A 48 -12.21 -12.34 7.02
C GLU A 48 -11.68 -11.06 7.68
N LEU A 49 -10.41 -11.05 8.06
CA LEU A 49 -9.78 -9.86 8.64
C LEU A 49 -9.65 -8.74 7.61
N ILE A 50 -9.26 -9.06 6.38
CA ILE A 50 -9.22 -8.10 5.26
C ILE A 50 -10.62 -7.58 4.93
N GLU A 51 -11.63 -8.45 4.89
CA GLU A 51 -13.03 -8.03 4.66
C GLU A 51 -13.49 -7.02 5.71
N ARG A 52 -13.21 -7.27 6.99
CA ARG A 52 -13.57 -6.33 8.08
C ARG A 52 -12.91 -4.98 7.89
N PHE A 53 -11.63 -4.95 7.55
CA PHE A 53 -10.93 -3.69 7.29
C PHE A 53 -11.36 -3.03 5.99
N HIS A 54 -11.82 -3.82 5.01
CA HIS A 54 -12.46 -3.26 3.81
C HIS A 54 -13.77 -2.55 4.15
N VAL A 55 -14.64 -3.18 4.94
CA VAL A 55 -15.89 -2.54 5.42
C VAL A 55 -15.58 -1.28 6.23
N ASP A 56 -14.57 -1.30 7.09
CA ASP A 56 -14.11 -0.14 7.85
C ASP A 56 -13.67 1.00 6.93
N SER A 57 -12.86 0.72 5.89
CA SER A 57 -12.41 1.73 4.93
C SER A 57 -13.58 2.35 4.16
N VAL A 58 -14.53 1.54 3.72
CA VAL A 58 -15.74 2.03 3.01
C VAL A 58 -16.63 2.86 3.95
N GLY A 59 -16.79 2.45 5.20
CA GLY A 59 -17.54 3.19 6.21
C GLY A 59 -16.97 4.59 6.46
N CYS A 60 -15.65 4.69 6.61
CA CYS A 60 -14.96 5.98 6.74
C CYS A 60 -15.16 6.85 5.49
N ALA A 61 -15.03 6.26 4.30
CA ALA A 61 -15.22 6.99 3.05
C ALA A 61 -16.63 7.53 2.86
N ILE A 62 -17.66 6.73 3.16
CA ILE A 62 -19.07 7.15 3.09
C ILE A 62 -19.29 8.33 4.05
N SER A 63 -18.78 8.24 5.26
CA SER A 63 -18.88 9.32 6.25
C SER A 63 -18.21 10.60 5.75
N ALA A 64 -16.98 10.53 5.23
CA ALA A 64 -16.26 11.70 4.70
C ALA A 64 -17.01 12.37 3.53
N ILE A 65 -17.54 11.58 2.61
CA ILE A 65 -18.33 12.06 1.48
C ILE A 65 -19.63 12.71 1.96
N HIS A 66 -20.35 12.08 2.90
CA HIS A 66 -21.59 12.59 3.46
C HIS A 66 -21.40 13.95 4.12
N HIS A 67 -20.35 14.09 4.92
CA HIS A 67 -20.01 15.33 5.62
C HIS A 67 -19.29 16.37 4.75
N ARG A 68 -19.06 16.07 3.48
CA ARG A 68 -18.39 16.97 2.51
C ARG A 68 -17.05 17.47 3.02
N ALA A 69 -16.25 16.57 3.59
CA ALA A 69 -14.91 16.90 4.03
C ALA A 69 -14.10 17.51 2.89
N ASN A 70 -13.29 18.55 3.17
CA ASN A 70 -12.75 19.42 2.13
C ASN A 70 -11.85 18.71 1.14
N ALA A 71 -10.80 18.02 1.61
CA ALA A 71 -9.86 17.30 0.73
C ALA A 71 -10.58 16.24 -0.12
N CYS A 72 -11.43 15.43 0.49
CA CYS A 72 -12.23 14.42 -0.17
C CYS A 72 -13.15 15.03 -1.24
N THR A 73 -13.82 16.14 -0.94
CA THR A 73 -14.74 16.82 -1.87
C THR A 73 -14.00 17.38 -3.08
N LEU A 74 -12.85 18.03 -2.87
CA LEU A 74 -12.06 18.62 -3.95
C LEU A 74 -11.47 17.57 -4.87
N LEU A 75 -10.83 16.51 -4.32
CA LEU A 75 -10.25 15.44 -5.13
C LEU A 75 -11.32 14.63 -5.88
N ARG A 76 -12.50 14.43 -5.26
CA ARG A 76 -13.63 13.82 -5.94
C ARG A 76 -14.15 14.70 -7.09
N HIS A 77 -14.26 16.00 -6.90
CA HIS A 77 -14.65 16.94 -7.96
C HIS A 77 -13.66 16.90 -9.12
N GLU A 78 -12.36 16.92 -8.83
CA GLU A 78 -11.30 16.77 -9.83
C GLU A 78 -11.46 15.46 -10.62
N ALA A 79 -11.65 14.34 -9.93
CA ALA A 79 -11.82 13.05 -10.59
C ALA A 79 -13.04 13.01 -11.52
N MET A 80 -14.18 13.56 -11.08
CA MET A 80 -15.43 13.56 -11.84
C MET A 80 -15.37 14.41 -13.13
N GLN A 81 -14.36 15.26 -13.30
CA GLN A 81 -14.11 16.01 -14.53
C GLN A 81 -13.30 15.23 -15.57
N THR A 82 -12.79 14.05 -15.20
CA THR A 82 -11.98 13.22 -16.08
C THR A 82 -12.77 12.11 -16.76
N ARG A 83 -12.13 11.43 -17.72
CA ARG A 83 -12.66 10.24 -18.39
C ARG A 83 -11.60 9.13 -18.38
N PRO A 84 -11.99 7.86 -18.51
CA PRO A 84 -11.03 6.78 -18.73
C PRO A 84 -10.13 7.07 -19.93
N GLU A 85 -8.86 6.66 -19.85
CA GLU A 85 -7.88 6.85 -20.91
C GLU A 85 -7.76 5.60 -21.77
N GLY A 86 -7.69 5.80 -23.09
CA GLY A 86 -7.47 4.72 -24.04
C GLY A 86 -8.50 3.61 -23.94
N THR A 87 -8.03 2.39 -23.69
CA THR A 87 -8.86 1.17 -23.52
C THR A 87 -9.18 0.85 -22.06
N SER A 88 -8.76 1.70 -21.09
CA SER A 88 -9.05 1.49 -19.68
C SER A 88 -10.54 1.50 -19.39
N SER A 89 -11.00 0.60 -18.53
CA SER A 89 -12.37 0.61 -18.02
C SER A 89 -12.65 1.75 -17.05
N GLY A 90 -11.60 2.45 -16.62
CA GLY A 90 -11.65 3.51 -15.63
C GLY A 90 -11.98 3.02 -14.22
N GLY A 91 -11.95 3.94 -13.26
CA GLY A 91 -12.37 3.71 -11.89
C GLY A 91 -13.71 4.36 -11.58
N PHE A 92 -14.37 3.92 -10.51
CA PHE A 92 -15.57 4.57 -9.98
C PHE A 92 -15.25 5.23 -8.64
N CYS A 93 -15.50 6.53 -8.55
CA CYS A 93 -15.53 7.19 -7.26
C CYS A 93 -16.67 6.61 -6.42
N PHE A 94 -16.46 6.45 -5.11
CA PHE A 94 -17.48 5.90 -4.22
C PHE A 94 -18.81 6.63 -4.38
N GLY A 95 -19.89 5.88 -4.61
CA GLY A 95 -21.23 6.40 -4.84
C GLY A 95 -21.46 7.08 -6.21
N ALA A 96 -20.53 6.97 -7.16
CA ALA A 96 -20.72 7.40 -8.54
C ALA A 96 -20.94 6.20 -9.48
N SER A 97 -21.73 6.42 -10.53
CA SER A 97 -22.03 5.42 -11.58
C SER A 97 -21.27 5.65 -12.88
N THR A 98 -20.59 6.80 -13.00
CA THR A 98 -19.82 7.15 -14.20
C THR A 98 -18.35 6.83 -13.99
N PRO A 99 -17.71 6.07 -14.89
CA PRO A 99 -16.29 5.79 -14.81
C PRO A 99 -15.48 7.04 -15.15
N VAL A 100 -14.38 7.22 -14.42
CA VAL A 100 -13.44 8.33 -14.56
C VAL A 100 -12.02 7.80 -14.75
N ASN A 101 -11.03 8.68 -14.98
CA ASN A 101 -9.63 8.30 -14.98
C ASN A 101 -9.26 7.55 -13.69
N THR A 102 -8.64 6.38 -13.82
CA THR A 102 -8.34 5.48 -12.69
C THR A 102 -7.46 6.15 -11.64
N THR A 103 -6.44 6.87 -12.08
CA THR A 103 -5.49 7.55 -11.17
C THR A 103 -6.21 8.59 -10.31
N LYS A 104 -7.08 9.39 -10.92
CA LYS A 104 -7.90 10.39 -10.22
C LYS A 104 -8.97 9.77 -9.33
N CYS A 105 -9.59 8.69 -9.79
CA CYS A 105 -10.52 7.91 -8.99
C CYS A 105 -9.86 7.39 -7.70
N VAL A 106 -8.67 6.82 -7.82
CA VAL A 106 -7.92 6.30 -6.68
C VAL A 106 -7.61 7.42 -5.69
N ALA A 107 -7.12 8.58 -6.15
CA ALA A 107 -6.86 9.72 -5.28
C ALA A 107 -8.13 10.16 -4.52
N ALA A 108 -9.26 10.28 -5.21
CA ALA A 108 -10.54 10.64 -4.59
C ALA A 108 -11.01 9.64 -3.53
N ASN A 109 -10.95 8.34 -3.84
CA ASN A 109 -11.43 7.30 -2.94
C ASN A 109 -10.50 7.10 -1.73
N VAL A 110 -9.18 7.14 -1.91
CA VAL A 110 -8.20 7.05 -0.83
C VAL A 110 -8.30 8.26 0.10
N SER A 111 -8.50 9.47 -0.44
CA SER A 111 -8.76 10.66 0.38
C SER A 111 -10.00 10.50 1.24
N ALA A 112 -11.09 9.96 0.68
CA ALA A 112 -12.32 9.72 1.43
C ALA A 112 -12.12 8.70 2.57
N VAL A 113 -11.39 7.61 2.32
CA VAL A 113 -11.06 6.61 3.35
C VAL A 113 -10.24 7.24 4.48
N ARG A 114 -9.26 8.05 4.13
CA ARG A 114 -8.25 8.59 5.06
C ARG A 114 -8.72 9.80 5.86
N GLU A 115 -9.72 10.51 5.43
CA GLU A 115 -10.08 11.84 5.89
C GLU A 115 -10.14 11.98 7.43
N TRP A 116 -10.82 11.06 8.10
CA TRP A 116 -11.03 11.13 9.54
C TRP A 116 -9.86 10.65 10.38
N ASP A 117 -8.83 10.04 9.77
CA ASP A 117 -7.74 9.40 10.50
C ASP A 117 -8.26 8.32 11.50
N SER A 118 -9.37 7.68 11.16
CA SER A 118 -10.11 6.73 12.01
C SER A 118 -10.14 5.32 11.45
N ASN A 119 -9.71 5.15 10.20
CA ASN A 119 -9.71 3.87 9.51
C ASN A 119 -8.49 3.03 9.89
N GLY A 120 -8.70 1.73 9.99
CA GLY A 120 -7.63 0.78 10.24
C GLY A 120 -6.96 0.93 11.62
N THR A 121 -5.70 0.56 11.68
CA THR A 121 -4.91 0.60 12.92
C THR A 121 -3.42 0.73 12.61
N ASN A 122 -2.56 0.66 13.65
CA ASN A 122 -1.11 0.73 13.50
C ASN A 122 -0.55 -0.53 12.85
N PHE A 123 0.39 -0.34 11.96
CA PHE A 123 1.07 -1.37 11.19
C PHE A 123 2.57 -1.34 11.46
N GLY A 124 3.18 -2.52 11.44
CA GLY A 124 4.61 -2.68 11.58
C GLY A 124 5.12 -2.61 13.02
N TYR A 125 5.71 -3.70 13.48
CA TYR A 125 6.41 -3.80 14.75
C TYR A 125 7.91 -3.73 14.50
N ASP A 126 8.55 -2.67 14.97
CA ASP A 126 10.01 -2.51 14.87
C ASP A 126 10.69 -3.34 15.97
N LYS A 127 11.27 -4.46 15.59
CA LYS A 127 11.96 -5.37 16.49
C LYS A 127 13.18 -4.74 17.17
N LYS A 128 13.88 -3.80 16.51
CA LYS A 128 15.07 -3.13 17.06
C LYS A 128 14.72 -2.21 18.23
N SER A 129 13.60 -1.49 18.12
CA SER A 129 13.15 -0.57 19.19
C SER A 129 12.13 -1.18 20.14
N GLY A 130 11.60 -2.37 19.84
CA GLY A 130 10.54 -3.01 20.62
C GLY A 130 9.21 -2.26 20.59
N ARG A 131 8.97 -1.44 19.57
CA ARG A 131 7.80 -0.56 19.46
C ARG A 131 7.12 -0.70 18.11
N MET A 132 5.83 -0.32 18.08
CA MET A 132 5.13 -0.16 16.81
C MET A 132 5.81 0.93 15.96
N ALA A 133 5.99 0.69 14.67
CA ALA A 133 6.62 1.63 13.75
C ALA A 133 5.80 2.92 13.56
N GLY A 134 4.52 2.90 13.98
CA GLY A 134 3.65 4.07 13.91
C GLY A 134 3.07 4.34 12.53
N GLU A 135 2.93 3.30 11.73
CA GLU A 135 2.30 3.33 10.41
C GLU A 135 0.80 3.11 10.55
N PHE A 136 0.08 4.20 10.75
CA PHE A 136 -1.37 4.18 10.95
C PHE A 136 -2.14 4.13 9.62
N GLY A 137 -3.41 3.65 9.67
CA GLY A 137 -4.29 3.65 8.50
C GLY A 137 -3.83 2.66 7.42
N HIS A 138 -3.59 1.39 7.81
CA HIS A 138 -3.09 0.39 6.86
C HIS A 138 -4.03 0.17 5.67
N ASN A 139 -5.33 0.28 5.87
CA ASN A 139 -6.36 0.11 4.85
C ASN A 139 -6.67 1.39 4.02
N ASP A 140 -5.85 2.44 4.13
CA ASP A 140 -5.94 3.64 3.28
C ASP A 140 -5.94 3.28 1.79
N PHE A 141 -5.15 2.26 1.44
CA PHE A 141 -4.83 1.92 0.05
C PHE A 141 -5.74 0.86 -0.58
N TYR A 142 -6.76 0.39 0.13
CA TYR A 142 -7.71 -0.58 -0.43
C TYR A 142 -8.44 -0.09 -1.70
N PRO A 143 -8.73 1.21 -1.88
CA PRO A 143 -9.24 1.70 -3.16
C PRO A 143 -8.32 1.44 -4.36
N VAL A 144 -7.01 1.32 -4.15
CA VAL A 144 -6.05 0.94 -5.22
C VAL A 144 -6.31 -0.50 -5.66
N ALA A 145 -6.50 -1.41 -4.70
CA ALA A 145 -6.82 -2.81 -4.99
C ALA A 145 -8.16 -2.95 -5.73
N ILE A 146 -9.17 -2.15 -5.34
CA ILE A 146 -10.48 -2.13 -6.02
C ILE A 146 -10.32 -1.67 -7.48
N ALA A 147 -9.57 -0.60 -7.71
CA ALA A 147 -9.34 -0.06 -9.04
C ALA A 147 -8.56 -1.05 -9.93
N ALA A 148 -7.47 -1.62 -9.40
CA ALA A 148 -6.66 -2.62 -10.09
C ALA A 148 -7.45 -3.89 -10.39
N GLY A 149 -8.21 -4.41 -9.40
CA GLY A 149 -9.05 -5.60 -9.56
C GLY A 149 -10.11 -5.42 -10.64
N ARG A 150 -10.72 -4.24 -10.69
CA ARG A 150 -11.67 -3.90 -11.76
C ARG A 150 -11.00 -3.90 -13.14
N GLU A 151 -9.85 -3.25 -13.30
CA GLU A 151 -9.16 -3.19 -14.58
C GLU A 151 -8.60 -4.56 -15.01
N ALA A 152 -8.17 -5.38 -14.05
CA ALA A 152 -7.69 -6.74 -14.28
C ALA A 152 -8.83 -7.78 -14.48
N GLY A 153 -10.09 -7.41 -14.23
CA GLY A 153 -11.21 -8.34 -14.28
C GLY A 153 -11.23 -9.36 -13.12
N PHE A 154 -10.65 -9.01 -11.98
CA PHE A 154 -10.62 -9.85 -10.78
C PHE A 154 -12.02 -9.96 -10.14
N ASP A 155 -12.30 -11.10 -9.57
CA ASP A 155 -13.45 -11.28 -8.67
C ASP A 155 -13.19 -10.67 -7.27
N GLY A 156 -14.19 -10.79 -6.38
CA GLY A 156 -14.08 -10.27 -5.02
C GLY A 156 -12.94 -10.92 -4.21
N ASN A 157 -12.76 -12.24 -4.33
CA ASN A 157 -11.71 -12.96 -3.63
C ASN A 157 -10.32 -12.56 -4.10
N GLN A 158 -10.14 -12.42 -5.41
CA GLN A 158 -8.88 -11.96 -6.00
C GLN A 158 -8.57 -10.51 -5.56
N THR A 159 -9.60 -9.66 -5.48
CA THR A 159 -9.46 -8.28 -5.01
C THR A 159 -9.08 -8.21 -3.52
N LEU A 160 -9.68 -9.05 -2.66
CA LEU A 160 -9.29 -9.17 -1.25
C LEU A 160 -7.85 -9.68 -1.09
N ARG A 161 -7.43 -10.62 -1.93
CA ARG A 161 -6.02 -11.08 -1.95
C ARG A 161 -5.06 -9.95 -2.36
N LEU A 162 -5.47 -9.09 -3.29
CA LEU A 162 -4.66 -7.92 -3.65
C LEU A 162 -4.58 -6.90 -2.49
N MET A 163 -5.66 -6.71 -1.72
CA MET A 163 -5.61 -5.91 -0.49
C MET A 163 -4.62 -6.50 0.52
N LEU A 164 -4.67 -7.82 0.73
CA LEU A 164 -3.73 -8.52 1.61
C LEU A 164 -2.28 -8.39 1.13
N LEU A 165 -2.02 -8.46 -0.18
CA LEU A 165 -0.70 -8.27 -0.77
C LEU A 165 -0.15 -6.87 -0.49
N ILE A 166 -0.98 -5.83 -0.67
CA ILE A 166 -0.60 -4.44 -0.38
C ILE A 166 -0.27 -4.27 1.10
N ASP A 167 -1.11 -4.82 1.97
CA ASP A 167 -0.88 -4.79 3.41
C ASP A 167 0.41 -5.54 3.81
N GLU A 168 0.66 -6.70 3.22
CA GLU A 168 1.86 -7.48 3.51
C GLU A 168 3.13 -6.72 3.17
N ILE A 169 3.23 -6.21 1.94
CA ILE A 169 4.43 -5.46 1.51
C ILE A 169 4.63 -4.22 2.38
N ARG A 170 3.57 -3.42 2.56
CA ARG A 170 3.63 -2.21 3.37
C ARG A 170 4.03 -2.50 4.82
N GLY A 171 3.38 -3.49 5.43
CA GLY A 171 3.61 -3.85 6.83
C GLY A 171 5.02 -4.35 7.06
N ARG A 172 5.55 -5.20 6.16
CA ARG A 172 6.90 -5.72 6.29
C ARG A 172 7.97 -4.65 6.08
N LEU A 173 7.77 -3.75 5.13
CA LEU A 173 8.65 -2.59 4.98
C LEU A 173 8.64 -1.71 6.24
N ALA A 174 7.47 -1.49 6.85
CA ALA A 174 7.36 -0.73 8.10
C ALA A 174 8.09 -1.41 9.27
N GLU A 175 8.06 -2.74 9.35
CA GLU A 175 8.77 -3.51 10.39
C GLU A 175 10.30 -3.36 10.30
N VAL A 176 10.84 -3.34 9.08
CA VAL A 176 12.29 -3.34 8.87
C VAL A 176 12.90 -1.96 8.70
N PHE A 177 12.11 -0.99 8.22
CA PHE A 177 12.57 0.39 7.98
C PHE A 177 11.50 1.42 8.37
N PRO A 178 11.35 1.74 9.67
CA PRO A 178 10.33 2.67 10.15
C PRO A 178 10.62 4.11 9.71
N LEU A 179 9.95 4.58 8.68
CA LEU A 179 10.15 5.88 8.01
C LEU A 179 10.05 7.09 8.95
N ARG A 180 9.26 6.97 10.00
CA ARG A 180 9.09 8.02 11.00
C ARG A 180 10.42 8.44 11.65
N ARG A 181 11.40 7.55 11.73
CA ARG A 181 12.74 7.86 12.26
C ARG A 181 13.46 8.89 11.41
N TYR A 182 13.14 8.94 10.13
CA TYR A 182 13.82 9.79 9.13
C TYR A 182 12.97 10.99 8.70
N ALA A 183 11.94 11.34 9.47
CA ALA A 183 10.97 12.40 9.15
C ALA A 183 10.27 12.21 7.79
N ILE A 184 10.23 10.97 7.28
CA ILE A 184 9.50 10.58 6.08
C ILE A 184 8.10 10.08 6.47
N ASP A 185 7.10 10.43 5.68
CA ASP A 185 5.73 9.98 5.93
C ASP A 185 5.56 8.52 5.54
N HIS A 186 4.81 7.78 6.37
CA HIS A 186 4.58 6.35 6.22
C HIS A 186 3.87 5.96 4.91
N VAL A 187 3.18 6.89 4.27
CA VAL A 187 2.48 6.65 3.01
C VAL A 187 3.45 6.29 1.87
N HIS A 188 4.75 6.53 2.03
CA HIS A 188 5.76 6.10 1.06
C HIS A 188 5.80 4.57 0.90
N HIS A 189 5.77 3.80 2.01
CA HIS A 189 5.67 2.34 1.93
C HIS A 189 4.36 1.88 1.27
N GLY A 190 3.27 2.62 1.54
CA GLY A 190 2.01 2.39 0.85
C GLY A 190 2.10 2.61 -0.66
N ALA A 191 2.80 3.65 -1.11
CA ALA A 191 3.03 3.90 -2.53
C ALA A 191 3.82 2.76 -3.18
N ILE A 192 4.88 2.25 -2.51
CA ILE A 192 5.67 1.10 -3.00
C ILE A 192 4.78 -0.14 -3.14
N ALA A 193 4.01 -0.47 -2.09
CA ALA A 193 3.13 -1.63 -2.08
C ALA A 193 2.04 -1.53 -3.16
N CYS A 194 1.44 -0.35 -3.32
CA CYS A 194 0.43 -0.09 -4.35
C CYS A 194 1.01 -0.19 -5.76
N ALA A 195 2.18 0.40 -6.01
CA ALA A 195 2.83 0.32 -7.32
C ALA A 195 3.15 -1.13 -7.68
N ALA A 196 3.68 -1.92 -6.73
CA ALA A 196 3.96 -3.32 -6.93
C ALA A 196 2.69 -4.15 -7.20
N GLY A 197 1.69 -4.04 -6.31
CA GLY A 197 0.44 -4.79 -6.40
C GLY A 197 -0.38 -4.43 -7.65
N TYR A 198 -0.52 -3.14 -7.96
CA TYR A 198 -1.25 -2.68 -9.14
C TYR A 198 -0.60 -3.16 -10.44
N THR A 199 0.74 -2.99 -10.57
CA THR A 199 1.47 -3.45 -11.76
C THR A 199 1.32 -4.95 -11.96
N ALA A 200 1.49 -5.74 -10.89
CA ALA A 200 1.35 -7.20 -10.96
C ALA A 200 -0.08 -7.62 -11.32
N ALA A 201 -1.11 -7.00 -10.72
CA ALA A 201 -2.51 -7.31 -10.98
C ALA A 201 -2.89 -7.13 -12.46
N LEU A 202 -2.34 -6.12 -13.12
CA LEU A 202 -2.56 -5.87 -14.54
C LEU A 202 -1.64 -6.69 -15.46
N GLY A 203 -1.01 -7.74 -14.95
CA GLY A 203 -0.20 -8.67 -15.75
C GLY A 203 1.23 -8.18 -16.04
N GLY A 204 1.68 -7.10 -15.41
CA GLY A 204 3.04 -6.61 -15.54
C GLY A 204 4.08 -7.68 -15.21
N THR A 205 5.21 -7.65 -15.91
CA THR A 205 6.33 -8.55 -15.63
C THR A 205 7.04 -8.18 -14.33
N THR A 206 7.89 -9.06 -13.82
CA THR A 206 8.77 -8.75 -12.68
C THR A 206 9.58 -7.47 -12.90
N ALA A 207 10.05 -7.23 -14.13
CA ALA A 207 10.80 -6.02 -14.49
C ALA A 207 9.91 -4.76 -14.51
N ASP A 208 8.63 -4.89 -14.85
CA ASP A 208 7.68 -3.77 -14.81
C ASP A 208 7.36 -3.40 -13.35
N VAL A 209 7.17 -4.40 -12.48
CA VAL A 209 7.00 -4.17 -11.03
C VAL A 209 8.23 -3.50 -10.43
N GLU A 210 9.44 -4.00 -10.72
CA GLU A 210 10.69 -3.37 -10.29
C GLU A 210 10.78 -1.91 -10.77
N SER A 211 10.43 -1.65 -12.04
CA SER A 211 10.40 -0.29 -12.60
C SER A 211 9.41 0.62 -11.89
N ALA A 212 8.20 0.13 -11.59
CA ALA A 212 7.19 0.91 -10.86
C ALA A 212 7.65 1.25 -9.44
N ILE A 213 8.24 0.30 -8.71
CA ILE A 213 8.85 0.53 -7.40
C ILE A 213 9.98 1.56 -7.51
N GLY A 214 10.85 1.41 -8.50
CA GLY A 214 11.96 2.33 -8.75
C GLY A 214 11.50 3.77 -8.99
N LEU A 215 10.44 3.95 -9.78
CA LEU A 215 9.85 5.27 -10.03
C LEU A 215 9.31 5.89 -8.74
N VAL A 216 8.61 5.12 -7.89
CA VAL A 216 8.11 5.62 -6.60
C VAL A 216 9.26 6.02 -5.69
N VAL A 217 10.24 5.15 -5.49
CA VAL A 217 11.37 5.40 -4.57
C VAL A 217 12.21 6.58 -4.99
N SER A 218 12.40 6.80 -6.30
CA SER A 218 13.25 7.86 -6.81
C SER A 218 12.55 9.22 -6.98
N GLN A 219 11.21 9.24 -7.12
CA GLN A 219 10.47 10.45 -7.48
C GLN A 219 9.50 10.94 -6.39
N TYR A 220 9.17 10.10 -5.41
CA TYR A 220 8.16 10.42 -4.41
C TYR A 220 8.62 10.09 -2.99
N VAL A 221 9.10 11.10 -2.30
CA VAL A 221 9.48 11.01 -0.88
C VAL A 221 8.68 12.04 -0.08
N PRO A 222 7.54 11.66 0.50
CA PRO A 222 6.70 12.57 1.27
C PRO A 222 7.33 12.81 2.66
N PHE A 223 7.65 14.05 2.98
CA PHE A 223 8.14 14.42 4.31
C PHE A 223 7.01 14.62 5.30
N ARG A 224 7.31 14.45 6.59
CA ARG A 224 6.33 14.62 7.67
C ARG A 224 5.94 16.07 7.95
N ALA A 225 6.42 17.04 7.20
CA ALA A 225 6.03 18.45 7.31
C ALA A 225 4.50 18.63 7.25
N LEU A 226 3.80 17.80 6.48
CA LEU A 226 2.33 17.79 6.39
C LEU A 226 1.62 17.35 7.69
N ARG A 227 2.35 16.69 8.61
CA ARG A 227 1.84 16.19 9.90
C ARG A 227 2.46 16.86 11.11
N ALA A 228 3.54 17.64 10.89
CA ALA A 228 4.24 18.36 11.93
C ALA A 228 3.87 19.83 11.85
N GLY A 229 3.56 20.46 12.99
CA GLY A 229 3.27 21.89 13.05
C GLY A 229 2.01 22.20 13.84
N HIS A 230 1.76 23.48 14.03
CA HIS A 230 0.63 23.99 14.82
C HIS A 230 -0.70 24.00 14.03
N GLN A 231 -0.64 23.91 12.71
CA GLN A 231 -1.82 23.91 11.86
C GLN A 231 -1.78 22.74 10.89
N LEU A 232 -2.78 21.88 10.97
CA LEU A 232 -3.03 20.82 10.00
C LEU A 232 -3.74 21.40 8.77
N SER A 233 -3.32 20.95 7.60
CA SER A 233 -3.94 21.31 6.31
C SER A 233 -4.63 20.10 5.70
N ASP A 234 -5.35 20.31 4.60
CA ASP A 234 -5.96 19.24 3.79
C ASP A 234 -4.94 18.18 3.35
N SER A 235 -3.65 18.56 3.20
CA SER A 235 -2.58 17.64 2.87
C SER A 235 -2.44 16.46 3.86
N LYS A 236 -2.86 16.62 5.12
CA LYS A 236 -2.83 15.52 6.08
C LYS A 236 -3.81 14.42 5.70
N GLY A 237 -5.07 14.77 5.40
CA GLY A 237 -6.10 13.83 4.92
C GLY A 237 -5.76 13.29 3.53
N ALA A 238 -5.20 14.12 2.64
CA ALA A 238 -4.87 13.75 1.28
C ALA A 238 -3.52 13.03 1.11
N SER A 239 -2.69 12.86 2.14
CA SER A 239 -1.34 12.32 1.99
C SER A 239 -1.32 10.91 1.37
N ALA A 240 -2.19 10.02 1.83
CA ALA A 240 -2.32 8.68 1.26
C ALA A 240 -2.89 8.73 -0.17
N ALA A 241 -3.76 9.69 -0.48
CA ALA A 241 -4.33 9.88 -1.81
C ALA A 241 -3.22 10.23 -2.83
N PHE A 242 -2.34 11.17 -2.52
CA PHE A 242 -1.22 11.52 -3.40
C PHE A 242 -0.20 10.40 -3.53
N ALA A 243 0.01 9.62 -2.47
CA ALA A 243 0.85 8.43 -2.52
C ALA A 243 0.26 7.38 -3.47
N ALA A 244 -1.03 7.12 -3.37
CA ALA A 244 -1.75 6.17 -4.21
C ALA A 244 -1.83 6.63 -5.68
N GLU A 245 -2.08 7.91 -5.91
CA GLU A 245 -2.06 8.53 -7.24
C GLU A 245 -0.70 8.34 -7.91
N THR A 246 0.38 8.66 -7.20
CA THR A 246 1.75 8.48 -7.68
C THR A 246 2.06 7.02 -7.97
N ALA A 247 1.61 6.10 -7.12
CA ALA A 247 1.81 4.66 -7.29
C ALA A 247 1.14 4.14 -8.57
N VAL A 248 -0.12 4.53 -8.81
CA VAL A 248 -0.86 4.13 -10.02
C VAL A 248 -0.23 4.73 -11.27
N MET A 249 0.19 6.01 -11.25
CA MET A 249 0.92 6.61 -12.36
C MET A 249 2.23 5.88 -12.66
N ALA A 250 3.01 5.53 -11.63
CA ALA A 250 4.25 4.78 -11.79
C ALA A 250 4.00 3.40 -12.41
N ALA A 251 2.98 2.71 -11.91
CA ALA A 251 2.56 1.40 -12.43
C ALA A 251 2.13 1.48 -13.90
N GLN A 252 1.27 2.42 -14.26
CA GLN A 252 0.81 2.60 -15.64
C GLN A 252 1.98 2.92 -16.59
N ARG A 253 2.91 3.80 -16.17
CA ARG A 253 4.11 4.10 -16.95
C ARG A 253 4.98 2.86 -17.16
N ALA A 254 5.21 2.06 -16.11
CA ALA A 254 5.98 0.84 -16.21
C ALA A 254 5.33 -0.18 -17.15
N LEU A 255 4.01 -0.36 -17.06
CA LEU A 255 3.22 -1.23 -17.95
C LEU A 255 3.30 -0.79 -19.42
N HIS A 256 3.44 0.51 -19.68
CA HIS A 256 3.66 1.06 -21.03
C HIS A 256 5.14 1.10 -21.45
N GLY A 257 6.03 0.42 -20.72
CA GLY A 257 7.43 0.26 -21.08
C GLY A 257 8.38 1.35 -20.56
N PHE A 258 7.91 2.27 -19.72
CA PHE A 258 8.80 3.22 -19.05
C PHE A 258 9.65 2.50 -18.01
N ARG A 259 10.99 2.65 -18.09
CA ARG A 259 11.92 1.98 -17.20
C ARG A 259 12.31 2.89 -16.02
N GLY A 260 11.98 2.46 -14.81
CA GLY A 260 12.42 3.09 -13.57
C GLY A 260 13.82 2.60 -13.15
N PRO A 261 14.44 3.27 -12.15
CA PRO A 261 15.68 2.80 -11.55
C PRO A 261 15.50 1.38 -10.98
N GLN A 262 16.51 0.55 -11.22
CA GLN A 262 16.55 -0.81 -10.71
C GLN A 262 17.21 -0.85 -9.31
N ASP A 263 16.93 -1.92 -8.57
CA ASP A 263 17.62 -2.25 -7.31
C ASP A 263 17.71 -1.09 -6.29
N VAL A 264 16.60 -0.38 -6.16
CA VAL A 264 16.54 0.89 -5.41
C VAL A 264 16.79 0.76 -3.91
N PHE A 265 16.62 -0.43 -3.32
CA PHE A 265 16.87 -0.63 -1.89
C PHE A 265 18.37 -0.68 -1.55
N ARG A 266 19.22 -1.10 -2.49
CA ARG A 266 20.68 -1.09 -2.36
C ARG A 266 21.33 0.17 -2.94
N ASN A 267 20.57 0.99 -3.66
CA ASN A 267 21.11 2.19 -4.30
C ASN A 267 21.58 3.22 -3.25
N PRO A 268 22.88 3.64 -3.27
CA PRO A 268 23.41 4.57 -2.27
C PRO A 268 22.79 5.96 -2.31
N LEU A 269 22.12 6.32 -3.40
CA LEU A 269 21.44 7.61 -3.58
C LEU A 269 19.91 7.53 -3.35
N ALA A 270 19.39 6.37 -2.98
CA ALA A 270 17.98 6.21 -2.60
C ALA A 270 17.81 6.37 -1.08
N ILE A 271 16.59 6.67 -0.66
CA ILE A 271 16.25 7.05 0.72
C ILE A 271 16.73 6.03 1.76
N TYR A 272 16.73 4.74 1.43
CA TYR A 272 17.10 3.67 2.35
C TYR A 272 18.57 3.77 2.73
N ARG A 273 19.44 3.85 1.74
CA ARG A 273 20.90 3.96 1.93
C ARG A 273 21.37 5.35 2.30
N LEU A 274 20.63 6.39 1.92
CA LEU A 274 20.90 7.76 2.38
C LEU A 274 20.68 7.90 3.90
N ASN A 275 19.68 7.21 4.46
CA ASN A 275 19.39 7.27 5.88
C ASN A 275 20.13 6.22 6.72
N GLU A 276 20.47 5.07 6.14
CA GLU A 276 21.31 4.04 6.77
C GLU A 276 22.51 3.73 5.84
N PRO A 277 23.52 4.61 5.78
CA PRO A 277 24.67 4.46 4.88
C PRO A 277 25.57 3.29 5.31
N SER A 278 26.07 2.54 4.35
CA SER A 278 27.10 1.51 4.52
C SER A 278 27.84 1.30 3.20
N ASN A 279 29.02 0.70 3.26
CA ASN A 279 29.86 0.43 2.09
C ASN A 279 29.82 -1.06 1.68
N ASP A 280 28.88 -1.83 2.22
CA ASP A 280 28.77 -3.28 1.98
C ASP A 280 28.01 -3.64 0.69
N GLY A 281 27.39 -2.66 0.01
CA GLY A 281 26.59 -2.85 -1.19
C GLY A 281 25.25 -3.56 -0.94
N MET A 282 24.84 -3.73 0.32
CA MET A 282 23.58 -4.37 0.69
C MET A 282 22.49 -3.34 0.96
N SER A 283 21.23 -3.74 0.97
CA SER A 283 20.15 -2.93 1.55
C SER A 283 20.29 -2.89 3.08
N PRO A 284 19.68 -1.94 3.79
CA PRO A 284 19.79 -1.88 5.25
C PRO A 284 18.99 -2.95 6.00
N PHE A 285 18.28 -3.83 5.30
CA PHE A 285 17.40 -4.84 5.90
C PHE A 285 17.23 -6.09 5.04
N ASP A 286 16.96 -7.21 5.68
CA ASP A 286 16.30 -8.36 5.07
C ASP A 286 14.79 -8.14 5.09
N LEU A 287 14.08 -8.58 4.04
CA LEU A 287 12.63 -8.45 3.94
C LEU A 287 11.98 -9.83 3.91
N GLU A 288 11.23 -10.17 4.95
CA GLU A 288 10.44 -11.40 5.02
C GLU A 288 8.98 -11.14 4.69
N LEU A 289 8.41 -11.87 3.75
CA LEU A 289 7.03 -11.76 3.28
C LEU A 289 6.26 -13.05 3.55
N GLY A 290 5.04 -12.96 4.06
CA GLY A 290 4.16 -14.11 4.25
C GLY A 290 3.72 -14.70 2.91
N GLU A 291 3.75 -16.03 2.78
CA GLU A 291 3.29 -16.73 1.58
C GLU A 291 2.02 -17.53 1.80
N SER A 292 1.80 -18.04 3.01
CA SER A 292 0.64 -18.89 3.29
C SER A 292 0.23 -18.80 4.76
N GLY A 293 -0.90 -19.44 5.10
CA GLY A 293 -1.37 -19.55 6.48
C GLY A 293 -1.82 -18.22 7.08
N ASN A 294 -1.34 -17.94 8.30
CA ASN A 294 -1.63 -16.72 9.06
C ASN A 294 -0.38 -15.91 9.45
N VAL A 295 0.71 -16.06 8.71
CA VAL A 295 1.99 -15.37 9.01
C VAL A 295 2.07 -13.95 8.43
N PHE A 296 1.00 -13.45 7.83
CA PHE A 296 0.95 -12.13 7.19
C PHE A 296 1.03 -10.97 8.18
N ALA A 297 1.53 -9.84 7.71
CA ALA A 297 1.69 -8.61 8.51
C ALA A 297 0.37 -8.16 9.15
N ILE A 298 -0.77 -8.40 8.52
CA ILE A 298 -2.10 -8.08 9.02
C ILE A 298 -2.41 -8.73 10.39
N HIS A 299 -1.77 -9.84 10.73
CA HIS A 299 -1.90 -10.49 12.05
C HIS A 299 -1.04 -9.85 13.15
N ALA A 300 -0.03 -9.04 12.78
CA ALA A 300 0.85 -8.32 13.70
C ALA A 300 0.32 -6.92 14.08
N ILE A 301 -0.89 -6.61 13.68
CA ILE A 301 -1.54 -5.33 13.98
C ILE A 301 -1.82 -5.21 15.49
N ASP A 302 -1.45 -4.05 16.08
CA ASP A 302 -1.81 -3.73 17.45
C ASP A 302 -3.31 -3.39 17.51
N ARG A 303 -4.05 -4.26 18.19
CA ARG A 303 -5.48 -4.06 18.46
C ARG A 303 -5.62 -3.41 19.83
N LYS A 304 -5.58 -2.11 19.89
CA LYS A 304 -5.96 -1.37 21.10
C LYS A 304 -7.45 -1.21 21.22
#